data_5041a8d12cb367b6c4b9c9779fa73c22
#
_entry.id   5041a8d12cb367b6c4b9c9779fa73c22
#
_cell.length_a   1.000
_cell.length_b   1.000
_cell.length_c   1.000
_cell.angle_alpha   90.00
_cell.angle_beta   90.00
_cell.angle_gamma   90.00
#
_symmetry.space_group_name_H-M   'P 1'
#
loop_
_entity.id
_entity.type
_entity.pdbx_description
1 polymer ?
#
loop_
_entity_poly.entity_id
_entity_poly.type
_entity_poly.pdbx_seq_one_letter_code
_entity_poly.pdbx_strand_id
1 'polypeptide(L)'
;MKTLAFFLDTFEEGSAAQQVLDRLLFGWPEKGSIASAPWDHIRVPQQALNPAMEKRLQASSKLQLSKDAKEATQGIDAWIIAPGRPESWKTHLAKDWYECLSNSPARGWVIGIPPLSWCQGEASISPSFQAGTPMPYTWRLPEVDIPWQCPLSEIMLLVRGAYPEAETHGIDALLGLTSHRQGGESGIQHIRLLRGDAVWKGAREGLFSWDLFKAAVSRTHSKQGDATVDGRTQDIVGLGMVPDLARDTRAWIIQHVDGLQSVLLTVDGILQDETFAAKSKDGRLYSAQIYQPPKPNDHRYSRLTTAITQYLEHDKSTMPLERHLLWGELLECMDAMMSEDILVQAWDRTRMPFGVNRSPWSPEGIASKP
;
A
#
# COMPACT_ATOMS: atom_id res chain seq x y z
N MET A 1 7.86 -30.68 -6.94
CA MET A 1 8.14 -29.87 -5.73
C MET A 1 8.22 -28.42 -6.16
N LYS A 2 7.39 -27.54 -5.55
CA LYS A 2 7.38 -26.12 -5.86
C LYS A 2 8.37 -25.37 -4.98
N THR A 3 9.16 -24.50 -5.58
CA THR A 3 10.22 -23.73 -4.91
C THR A 3 9.97 -22.23 -5.05
N LEU A 4 10.03 -21.53 -3.94
CA LEU A 4 9.96 -20.07 -3.85
C LEU A 4 11.34 -19.51 -3.48
N ALA A 5 11.82 -18.49 -4.20
CA ALA A 5 12.93 -17.65 -3.73
C ALA A 5 12.39 -16.46 -2.94
N PHE A 6 12.90 -16.25 -1.73
CA PHE A 6 12.50 -15.14 -0.87
C PHE A 6 13.71 -14.26 -0.55
N PHE A 7 13.76 -13.08 -1.13
CA PHE A 7 14.86 -12.14 -1.00
C PHE A 7 14.56 -11.09 0.06
N LEU A 8 15.50 -10.90 0.96
CA LEU A 8 15.49 -9.85 1.97
C LEU A 8 16.94 -9.45 2.29
N ASP A 9 17.14 -8.22 2.67
CA ASP A 9 18.43 -7.69 3.11
C ASP A 9 18.64 -7.89 4.60
N THR A 10 17.59 -7.73 5.40
CA THR A 10 17.59 -7.92 6.84
C THR A 10 16.33 -8.65 7.29
N PHE A 11 16.47 -9.53 8.29
CA PHE A 11 15.34 -10.20 8.91
C PHE A 11 15.15 -9.70 10.33
N GLU A 12 14.22 -8.77 10.50
CA GLU A 12 13.91 -8.17 11.80
C GLU A 12 12.51 -8.57 12.26
N GLU A 13 12.35 -8.83 13.58
CA GLU A 13 11.05 -9.11 14.18
C GLU A 13 10.11 -7.91 14.01
N GLY A 14 8.90 -8.18 13.55
CA GLY A 14 7.89 -7.15 13.24
C GLY A 14 8.03 -6.52 11.85
N SER A 15 9.09 -6.84 11.08
CA SER A 15 9.22 -6.37 9.70
C SER A 15 8.22 -7.03 8.76
N ALA A 16 7.95 -6.38 7.61
CA ALA A 16 7.12 -6.96 6.56
C ALA A 16 7.66 -8.30 6.05
N ALA A 17 8.99 -8.41 5.95
CA ALA A 17 9.67 -9.64 5.56
C ALA A 17 9.35 -10.79 6.53
N GLN A 18 9.51 -10.56 7.84
CA GLN A 18 9.18 -11.55 8.86
C GLN A 18 7.70 -11.91 8.83
N GLN A 19 6.82 -10.92 8.75
CA GLN A 19 5.37 -11.14 8.78
C GLN A 19 4.90 -12.00 7.60
N VAL A 20 5.45 -11.81 6.41
CA VAL A 20 5.09 -12.63 5.24
C VAL A 20 5.79 -13.98 5.28
N LEU A 21 7.09 -14.03 5.57
CA LEU A 21 7.84 -15.30 5.60
C LEU A 21 7.25 -16.28 6.64
N ASP A 22 6.95 -15.82 7.85
CA ASP A 22 6.37 -16.67 8.90
C ASP A 22 5.02 -17.25 8.45
N ARG A 23 4.19 -16.47 7.73
CA ARG A 23 2.92 -16.98 7.18
C ARG A 23 3.14 -18.02 6.10
N LEU A 24 4.11 -17.84 5.24
CA LEU A 24 4.46 -18.82 4.21
C LEU A 24 5.00 -20.13 4.82
N LEU A 25 5.71 -20.05 5.95
CA LEU A 25 6.27 -21.22 6.64
C LEU A 25 5.22 -21.95 7.50
N PHE A 26 4.42 -21.21 8.24
CA PHE A 26 3.58 -21.76 9.32
C PHE A 26 2.07 -21.64 9.06
N GLY A 27 1.68 -20.98 7.97
CA GLY A 27 0.29 -20.72 7.65
C GLY A 27 -0.26 -19.41 8.24
N TRP A 28 -1.45 -19.03 7.81
CA TRP A 28 -2.13 -17.81 8.26
C TRP A 28 -3.64 -18.01 8.36
N PRO A 29 -4.32 -17.28 9.26
CA PRO A 29 -5.76 -17.36 9.38
C PRO A 29 -6.45 -16.77 8.14
N GLU A 30 -7.35 -17.56 7.56
CA GLU A 30 -8.19 -17.19 6.43
C GLU A 30 -9.56 -17.84 6.55
N LYS A 31 -10.65 -17.07 6.54
CA LYS A 31 -12.04 -17.56 6.58
C LYS A 31 -12.32 -18.61 7.66
N GLY A 32 -11.78 -18.42 8.86
CA GLY A 32 -11.99 -19.34 9.98
C GLY A 32 -11.16 -20.63 9.94
N SER A 33 -10.26 -20.76 8.98
CA SER A 33 -9.31 -21.87 8.88
C SER A 33 -7.86 -21.34 8.82
N ILE A 34 -6.89 -22.24 8.85
CA ILE A 34 -5.49 -21.90 8.60
C ILE A 34 -5.15 -22.25 7.16
N ALA A 35 -4.86 -21.21 6.36
CA ALA A 35 -4.33 -21.38 5.02
C ALA A 35 -2.85 -21.75 5.08
N SER A 36 -2.36 -22.48 4.09
CA SER A 36 -0.96 -22.87 3.94
C SER A 36 -0.42 -22.47 2.58
N ALA A 37 0.85 -22.12 2.55
CA ALA A 37 1.54 -21.82 1.30
C ALA A 37 1.79 -23.08 0.48
N PRO A 38 1.68 -23.02 -0.87
CA PRO A 38 1.78 -24.16 -1.76
C PRO A 38 3.22 -24.58 -2.07
N TRP A 39 4.21 -23.89 -1.49
CA TRP A 39 5.63 -24.18 -1.74
C TRP A 39 6.16 -25.25 -0.79
N ASP A 40 6.89 -26.21 -1.36
CA ASP A 40 7.59 -27.25 -0.61
C ASP A 40 8.91 -26.72 -0.04
N HIS A 41 9.55 -25.80 -0.77
CA HIS A 41 10.82 -25.17 -0.41
C HIS A 41 10.75 -23.66 -0.54
N ILE A 42 11.30 -22.96 0.45
CA ILE A 42 11.50 -21.51 0.45
C ILE A 42 12.99 -21.26 0.61
N ARG A 43 13.63 -20.73 -0.42
CA ARG A 43 15.07 -20.45 -0.42
C ARG A 43 15.33 -19.00 -0.08
N VAL A 44 16.20 -18.79 0.90
CA VAL A 44 16.62 -17.46 1.36
C VAL A 44 18.15 -17.37 1.20
N PRO A 45 18.68 -16.29 0.62
CA PRO A 45 20.12 -16.08 0.54
C PRO A 45 20.77 -16.02 1.93
N GLN A 46 21.93 -16.63 2.09
CA GLN A 46 22.63 -16.76 3.38
C GLN A 46 22.98 -15.42 4.04
N GLN A 47 23.08 -14.35 3.29
CA GLN A 47 23.31 -12.99 3.81
C GLN A 47 22.21 -12.50 4.75
N ALA A 48 21.01 -13.07 4.67
CA ALA A 48 19.89 -12.77 5.55
C ALA A 48 19.94 -13.53 6.88
N LEU A 49 20.96 -14.37 7.09
CA LEU A 49 21.09 -15.21 8.28
C LEU A 49 21.39 -14.35 9.51
N ASN A 50 20.57 -14.52 10.53
CA ASN A 50 20.75 -13.95 11.85
C ASN A 50 20.04 -14.87 12.88
N PRO A 51 20.16 -14.60 14.22
CA PRO A 51 19.54 -15.47 15.22
C PRO A 51 18.01 -15.63 15.09
N ALA A 52 17.31 -14.63 14.55
CA ALA A 52 15.87 -14.73 14.31
C ALA A 52 15.56 -15.67 13.12
N MET A 53 16.35 -15.62 12.05
CA MET A 53 16.24 -16.52 10.91
C MET A 53 16.62 -17.95 11.27
N GLU A 54 17.67 -18.14 12.11
CA GLU A 54 18.09 -19.46 12.59
C GLU A 54 16.96 -20.19 13.33
N LYS A 55 16.17 -19.47 14.15
CA LYS A 55 14.99 -20.06 14.81
C LYS A 55 13.97 -20.59 13.79
N ARG A 56 13.77 -19.90 12.65
CA ARG A 56 12.85 -20.34 11.59
C ARG A 56 13.40 -21.55 10.84
N LEU A 57 14.71 -21.59 10.58
CA LEU A 57 15.37 -22.76 9.99
C LEU A 57 15.23 -24.02 10.85
N GLN A 58 15.33 -23.88 12.17
CA GLN A 58 15.11 -24.99 13.10
C GLN A 58 13.65 -25.42 13.20
N ALA A 59 12.70 -24.46 13.02
CA ALA A 59 11.28 -24.70 13.17
C ALA A 59 10.59 -25.22 11.91
N SER A 60 11.17 -25.06 10.72
CA SER A 60 10.56 -25.47 9.45
C SER A 60 11.55 -26.07 8.47
N SER A 61 11.30 -27.30 8.06
CA SER A 61 12.08 -27.98 7.01
C SER A 61 11.86 -27.40 5.60
N LYS A 62 10.85 -26.56 5.42
CA LYS A 62 10.60 -25.86 4.14
C LYS A 62 11.65 -24.77 3.88
N LEU A 63 12.18 -24.15 4.93
CA LEU A 63 13.13 -23.06 4.80
C LEU A 63 14.53 -23.58 4.53
N GLN A 64 15.19 -23.06 3.50
CA GLN A 64 16.51 -23.46 3.07
C GLN A 64 17.39 -22.22 2.83
N LEU A 65 18.65 -22.29 3.24
CA LEU A 65 19.63 -21.26 2.89
C LEU A 65 20.27 -21.60 1.55
N SER A 66 20.43 -20.58 0.72
CA SER A 66 21.23 -20.62 -0.51
C SER A 66 22.49 -19.79 -0.31
N LYS A 67 23.58 -20.20 -0.92
CA LYS A 67 24.87 -19.52 -0.81
C LYS A 67 24.77 -18.05 -1.24
N ASP A 68 24.04 -17.80 -2.32
CA ASP A 68 23.86 -16.47 -2.92
C ASP A 68 22.52 -16.38 -3.66
N ALA A 69 22.24 -15.21 -4.24
CA ALA A 69 21.03 -14.95 -5.00
C ALA A 69 20.91 -15.84 -6.24
N LYS A 70 22.02 -16.14 -6.90
CA LYS A 70 22.04 -16.97 -8.11
C LYS A 70 21.63 -18.42 -7.82
N GLU A 71 22.11 -18.98 -6.72
CA GLU A 71 21.69 -20.32 -6.29
C GLU A 71 20.22 -20.30 -5.86
N ALA A 72 19.79 -19.26 -5.14
CA ALA A 72 18.39 -19.12 -4.69
C ALA A 72 17.40 -19.14 -5.86
N THR A 73 17.78 -18.61 -7.04
CA THR A 73 16.91 -18.52 -8.23
C THR A 73 16.94 -19.73 -9.15
N GLN A 74 17.74 -20.76 -8.86
CA GLN A 74 17.82 -21.94 -9.73
C GLN A 74 16.53 -22.79 -9.64
N GLY A 75 15.83 -22.92 -10.78
CA GLY A 75 14.65 -23.78 -10.89
C GLY A 75 13.50 -23.39 -9.96
N ILE A 76 13.28 -22.08 -9.76
CA ILE A 76 12.18 -21.57 -8.95
C ILE A 76 10.88 -21.48 -9.75
N ASP A 77 9.77 -21.62 -9.05
CA ASP A 77 8.41 -21.42 -9.58
C ASP A 77 7.89 -20.01 -9.32
N ALA A 78 8.40 -19.36 -8.26
CA ALA A 78 8.02 -18.00 -7.88
C ALA A 78 9.14 -17.30 -7.09
N TRP A 79 9.03 -15.97 -6.97
CA TRP A 79 9.92 -15.19 -6.11
C TRP A 79 9.18 -14.06 -5.36
N ILE A 80 9.71 -13.71 -4.18
CA ILE A 80 9.25 -12.59 -3.38
C ILE A 80 10.48 -11.77 -2.99
N ILE A 81 10.36 -10.44 -3.07
CA ILE A 81 11.34 -9.50 -2.53
C ILE A 81 10.68 -8.71 -1.41
N ALA A 82 11.31 -8.72 -0.25
CA ALA A 82 10.85 -8.02 0.94
C ALA A 82 12.00 -7.15 1.48
N PRO A 83 12.22 -5.94 0.96
CA PRO A 83 13.27 -5.06 1.45
C PRO A 83 12.98 -4.65 2.90
N GLY A 84 14.00 -4.66 3.74
CA GLY A 84 13.87 -4.33 5.15
C GLY A 84 13.72 -2.82 5.38
N ARG A 85 14.26 -1.99 4.49
CA ARG A 85 14.23 -0.52 4.57
C ARG A 85 14.09 0.12 3.19
N PRO A 86 13.56 1.35 3.08
CA PRO A 86 13.47 2.06 1.80
C PRO A 86 14.81 2.22 1.08
N GLU A 87 15.90 2.38 1.82
CA GLU A 87 17.24 2.51 1.26
C GLU A 87 17.79 1.20 0.68
N SER A 88 17.19 0.07 1.01
CA SER A 88 17.64 -1.26 0.53
C SER A 88 17.68 -1.36 -0.99
N TRP A 89 16.83 -0.61 -1.70
CA TRP A 89 16.83 -0.54 -3.15
C TRP A 89 18.08 0.10 -3.77
N LYS A 90 18.83 0.87 -2.98
CA LYS A 90 20.07 1.54 -3.41
C LYS A 90 21.31 0.68 -3.15
N THR A 91 21.13 -0.51 -2.60
CA THR A 91 22.23 -1.41 -2.23
C THR A 91 22.68 -2.28 -3.40
N HIS A 92 23.91 -2.84 -3.30
CA HIS A 92 24.40 -3.83 -4.23
C HIS A 92 23.52 -5.08 -4.27
N LEU A 93 22.88 -5.43 -3.14
CA LEU A 93 21.98 -6.59 -3.03
C LEU A 93 20.78 -6.47 -3.97
N ALA A 94 20.17 -5.31 -4.05
CA ALA A 94 19.04 -5.09 -4.97
C ALA A 94 19.47 -5.27 -6.44
N LYS A 95 20.68 -4.85 -6.79
CA LYS A 95 21.25 -5.06 -8.13
C LYS A 95 21.47 -6.55 -8.42
N ASP A 96 22.06 -7.29 -7.49
CA ASP A 96 22.28 -8.72 -7.63
C ASP A 96 20.97 -9.49 -7.80
N TRP A 97 19.94 -9.14 -7.01
CA TRP A 97 18.60 -9.73 -7.15
C TRP A 97 17.99 -9.44 -8.52
N TYR A 98 18.10 -8.19 -8.97
CA TYR A 98 17.63 -7.77 -10.28
C TYR A 98 18.29 -8.59 -11.40
N GLU A 99 19.63 -8.70 -11.40
CA GLU A 99 20.38 -9.46 -12.39
C GLU A 99 19.97 -10.95 -12.43
N CYS A 100 19.66 -11.53 -11.27
CA CYS A 100 19.19 -12.91 -11.17
C CYS A 100 17.76 -13.11 -11.65
N LEU A 101 16.90 -12.11 -11.48
CA LEU A 101 15.45 -12.21 -11.73
C LEU A 101 15.03 -11.68 -13.10
N SER A 102 15.83 -10.79 -13.73
CA SER A 102 15.51 -10.17 -15.02
C SER A 102 15.24 -11.16 -16.16
N ASN A 103 15.87 -12.33 -16.10
CA ASN A 103 15.69 -13.41 -17.07
C ASN A 103 14.86 -14.59 -16.53
N SER A 104 14.25 -14.46 -15.36
CA SER A 104 13.45 -15.53 -14.77
C SER A 104 12.04 -15.53 -15.35
N PRO A 105 11.53 -16.67 -15.84
CA PRO A 105 10.13 -16.79 -16.26
C PRO A 105 9.17 -16.88 -15.06
N ALA A 106 9.67 -17.01 -13.84
CA ALA A 106 8.89 -17.18 -12.62
C ALA A 106 8.19 -15.87 -12.25
N ARG A 107 6.97 -15.97 -11.73
CA ARG A 107 6.22 -14.80 -11.24
C ARG A 107 6.79 -14.30 -9.94
N GLY A 108 6.69 -13.00 -9.73
CA GLY A 108 7.25 -12.36 -8.56
C GLY A 108 6.33 -11.40 -7.83
N TRP A 109 6.68 -11.15 -6.58
CA TRP A 109 6.05 -10.12 -5.77
C TRP A 109 7.09 -9.28 -5.04
N VAL A 110 6.89 -7.95 -5.07
CA VAL A 110 7.67 -7.01 -4.29
C VAL A 110 6.79 -6.48 -3.16
N ILE A 111 7.22 -6.68 -1.90
CA ILE A 111 6.55 -6.11 -0.74
C ILE A 111 7.03 -4.68 -0.58
N GLY A 112 6.12 -3.72 -0.78
CA GLY A 112 6.45 -2.30 -0.87
C GLY A 112 6.52 -1.82 -2.32
N ILE A 113 7.28 -0.75 -2.54
CA ILE A 113 7.44 -0.13 -3.85
C ILE A 113 8.69 -0.66 -4.57
N PRO A 114 8.58 -1.14 -5.81
CA PRO A 114 9.75 -1.51 -6.60
C PRO A 114 10.47 -0.27 -7.14
N PRO A 115 11.77 -0.31 -7.44
CA PRO A 115 12.45 0.72 -8.19
C PRO A 115 11.79 0.93 -9.55
N LEU A 116 11.58 2.18 -9.96
CA LEU A 116 10.99 2.48 -11.28
C LEU A 116 11.79 1.90 -12.43
N SER A 117 13.12 1.86 -12.32
CA SER A 117 13.99 1.23 -13.31
C SER A 117 13.67 -0.24 -13.57
N TRP A 118 13.05 -0.94 -12.63
CA TRP A 118 12.62 -2.33 -12.81
C TRP A 118 11.34 -2.44 -13.65
N CYS A 119 10.62 -1.36 -13.76
CA CYS A 119 9.34 -1.30 -14.46
C CYS A 119 9.46 -0.66 -15.86
N GLN A 120 10.60 -0.02 -16.18
CA GLN A 120 10.79 0.80 -17.38
C GLN A 120 11.98 0.31 -18.22
N GLY A 121 11.81 0.34 -19.55
CA GLY A 121 12.88 0.17 -20.51
C GLY A 121 13.32 -1.27 -20.78
N GLU A 122 14.47 -1.40 -21.51
CA GLU A 122 15.05 -2.68 -21.91
C GLU A 122 15.55 -3.54 -20.71
N ALA A 123 15.72 -2.89 -19.58
CA ALA A 123 16.10 -3.52 -18.31
C ALA A 123 14.91 -3.89 -17.43
N SER A 124 13.68 -3.94 -17.96
CA SER A 124 12.53 -4.33 -17.14
C SER A 124 12.64 -5.79 -16.71
N ILE A 125 12.42 -6.07 -15.44
CA ILE A 125 12.11 -7.43 -15.00
C ILE A 125 10.88 -7.88 -15.80
N SER A 126 10.88 -9.12 -16.28
CA SER A 126 9.74 -9.70 -17.00
C SER A 126 8.41 -9.18 -16.47
N PRO A 127 7.41 -8.85 -17.33
CA PRO A 127 6.13 -8.25 -16.93
C PRO A 127 5.30 -9.08 -15.94
N SER A 128 5.85 -10.13 -15.37
CA SER A 128 5.20 -11.08 -14.48
C SER A 128 5.46 -10.83 -13.00
N PHE A 129 5.56 -9.57 -12.55
CA PHE A 129 5.57 -9.30 -11.12
C PHE A 129 4.50 -8.30 -10.69
N GLN A 130 4.20 -8.32 -9.39
CA GLN A 130 3.31 -7.42 -8.70
C GLN A 130 4.04 -6.78 -7.52
N ALA A 131 3.51 -5.65 -7.04
CA ALA A 131 4.04 -5.01 -5.86
C ALA A 131 2.91 -4.44 -5.00
N GLY A 132 3.20 -4.13 -3.75
CA GLY A 132 2.23 -3.45 -2.87
C GLY A 132 2.50 -3.64 -1.40
N THR A 133 1.83 -2.79 -0.63
CA THR A 133 1.77 -2.85 0.83
C THR A 133 0.51 -3.60 1.30
N PRO A 134 0.36 -3.92 2.59
CA PRO A 134 -0.88 -4.53 3.07
C PRO A 134 -2.10 -3.59 3.05
N MET A 135 -1.92 -2.27 2.90
CA MET A 135 -2.99 -1.28 3.04
C MET A 135 -4.17 -1.47 2.07
N PRO A 136 -3.96 -1.73 0.76
CA PRO A 136 -5.06 -1.98 -0.16
C PRO A 136 -5.85 -3.25 0.15
N TYR A 137 -5.23 -4.24 0.81
CA TYR A 137 -5.78 -5.59 1.01
C TYR A 137 -6.45 -5.79 2.37
N THR A 138 -6.12 -4.99 3.39
CA THR A 138 -6.65 -5.16 4.75
C THR A 138 -8.14 -4.85 4.82
N TRP A 139 -8.77 -5.22 5.94
CA TRP A 139 -10.21 -5.06 6.13
C TRP A 139 -10.67 -3.60 6.11
N ARG A 140 -11.96 -3.41 5.85
CA ARG A 140 -12.67 -2.15 6.01
C ARG A 140 -13.57 -2.23 7.24
N LEU A 141 -13.63 -1.16 8.03
CA LEU A 141 -14.50 -1.09 9.20
C LEU A 141 -15.29 0.24 9.18
N PRO A 142 -16.61 0.22 9.01
CA PRO A 142 -17.44 -0.96 8.69
C PRO A 142 -17.01 -1.61 7.37
N GLU A 143 -17.53 -2.81 7.10
CA GLU A 143 -17.25 -3.57 5.88
C GLU A 143 -17.93 -2.91 4.66
N VAL A 144 -17.38 -1.75 4.28
CA VAL A 144 -17.84 -0.93 3.17
C VAL A 144 -16.67 -0.64 2.25
N ASP A 145 -16.85 -0.91 0.96
CA ASP A 145 -15.92 -0.49 -0.09
C ASP A 145 -16.63 0.44 -1.08
N ILE A 146 -15.85 1.11 -1.91
CA ILE A 146 -16.38 1.86 -3.05
C ILE A 146 -16.95 0.84 -4.04
N PRO A 147 -18.21 0.99 -4.49
CA PRO A 147 -18.80 0.04 -5.43
C PRO A 147 -18.01 -0.07 -6.73
N TRP A 148 -18.01 -1.25 -7.32
CA TRP A 148 -17.39 -1.49 -8.62
C TRP A 148 -17.97 -0.55 -9.69
N GLN A 149 -17.09 0.07 -10.50
CA GLN A 149 -17.45 1.05 -11.51
C GLN A 149 -18.22 2.28 -10.97
N CYS A 150 -18.00 2.63 -9.69
CA CYS A 150 -18.56 3.83 -9.11
C CYS A 150 -18.06 5.08 -9.83
N PRO A 151 -18.94 5.99 -10.28
CA PRO A 151 -18.56 7.27 -10.87
C PRO A 151 -18.10 8.24 -9.77
N LEU A 152 -16.85 8.14 -9.33
CA LEU A 152 -16.30 8.98 -8.28
C LEU A 152 -16.11 10.43 -8.74
N SER A 153 -16.39 11.38 -7.85
CA SER A 153 -16.04 12.80 -7.98
C SER A 153 -14.90 13.23 -7.09
N GLU A 154 -14.88 12.72 -5.86
CA GLU A 154 -13.88 13.06 -4.86
C GLU A 154 -13.59 11.85 -3.95
N ILE A 155 -12.34 11.75 -3.48
CA ILE A 155 -11.94 10.83 -2.43
C ILE A 155 -10.90 11.49 -1.53
N MET A 156 -10.99 11.23 -0.24
CA MET A 156 -10.01 11.64 0.76
C MET A 156 -9.56 10.43 1.56
N LEU A 157 -8.26 10.29 1.72
CA LEU A 157 -7.64 9.32 2.61
C LEU A 157 -6.87 10.07 3.69
N LEU A 158 -7.20 9.82 4.94
CA LEU A 158 -6.48 10.31 6.11
C LEU A 158 -5.45 9.28 6.52
N VAL A 159 -4.22 9.72 6.67
CA VAL A 159 -3.09 8.90 7.13
C VAL A 159 -2.34 9.60 8.26
N ARG A 160 -1.46 8.88 8.90
CA ARG A 160 -0.56 9.37 9.93
C ARG A 160 0.87 8.94 9.66
N GLY A 161 1.82 9.63 10.25
CA GLY A 161 3.23 9.29 10.20
C GLY A 161 4.09 10.31 9.46
N ALA A 162 5.39 10.10 9.59
CA ALA A 162 6.38 10.96 8.98
C ALA A 162 6.44 10.75 7.46
N TYR A 163 6.85 11.80 6.76
CA TYR A 163 7.25 11.71 5.36
C TYR A 163 8.60 10.96 5.24
N PRO A 164 8.83 10.10 4.23
CA PRO A 164 7.93 9.72 3.12
C PRO A 164 7.07 8.46 3.39
N GLU A 165 7.15 7.85 4.57
CA GLU A 165 6.52 6.56 4.86
C GLU A 165 4.99 6.64 4.78
N ALA A 166 4.40 7.69 5.37
CA ALA A 166 2.96 7.90 5.35
C ALA A 166 2.42 8.04 3.92
N GLU A 167 3.12 8.80 3.08
CA GLU A 167 2.76 9.00 1.68
C GLU A 167 2.93 7.71 0.86
N THR A 168 4.00 6.96 1.09
CA THR A 168 4.24 5.67 0.41
C THR A 168 3.07 4.72 0.62
N HIS A 169 2.68 4.49 1.86
CA HIS A 169 1.54 3.63 2.18
C HIS A 169 0.19 4.24 1.78
N GLY A 170 0.05 5.56 1.94
CA GLY A 170 -1.17 6.29 1.62
C GLY A 170 -1.48 6.28 0.13
N ILE A 171 -0.50 6.54 -0.74
CA ILE A 171 -0.70 6.50 -2.20
C ILE A 171 -1.04 5.09 -2.67
N ASP A 172 -0.39 4.05 -2.14
CA ASP A 172 -0.73 2.67 -2.46
C ASP A 172 -2.19 2.35 -2.13
N ALA A 173 -2.65 2.74 -0.92
CA ALA A 173 -4.03 2.57 -0.51
C ALA A 173 -5.01 3.39 -1.38
N LEU A 174 -4.68 4.65 -1.67
CA LEU A 174 -5.50 5.55 -2.46
C LEU A 174 -5.69 5.04 -3.89
N LEU A 175 -4.62 4.59 -4.54
CA LEU A 175 -4.68 3.95 -5.85
C LEU A 175 -5.48 2.65 -5.81
N GLY A 176 -5.38 1.87 -4.72
CA GLY A 176 -6.20 0.69 -4.51
C GLY A 176 -7.70 0.99 -4.43
N LEU A 177 -8.05 2.10 -3.78
CA LEU A 177 -9.45 2.56 -3.63
C LEU A 177 -10.04 3.16 -4.91
N THR A 178 -9.21 3.76 -5.76
CA THR A 178 -9.67 4.50 -6.94
C THR A 178 -9.58 3.73 -8.26
N SER A 179 -8.76 2.69 -8.31
CA SER A 179 -8.45 1.98 -9.58
C SER A 179 -9.64 1.24 -10.19
N HIS A 180 -10.66 0.91 -9.40
CA HIS A 180 -11.87 0.22 -9.88
C HIS A 180 -13.07 1.17 -10.10
N ARG A 181 -12.85 2.49 -10.08
CA ARG A 181 -13.88 3.47 -10.43
C ARG A 181 -14.30 3.36 -11.90
N GLN A 182 -15.39 4.01 -12.25
CA GLN A 182 -15.88 4.04 -13.63
C GLN A 182 -14.78 4.55 -14.58
N GLY A 183 -14.45 3.74 -15.58
CA GLY A 183 -13.39 4.04 -16.54
C GLY A 183 -11.98 3.71 -16.06
N GLY A 184 -11.78 3.29 -14.80
CA GLY A 184 -10.46 3.01 -14.24
C GLY A 184 -9.61 4.26 -14.01
N GLU A 185 -8.28 4.10 -13.96
CA GLU A 185 -7.36 5.22 -13.85
C GLU A 185 -7.18 5.91 -15.22
N SER A 186 -7.32 7.22 -15.22
CA SER A 186 -7.29 8.04 -16.44
C SER A 186 -5.98 8.81 -16.65
N GLY A 187 -5.11 8.79 -15.62
CA GLY A 187 -3.88 9.59 -15.53
C GLY A 187 -4.07 10.86 -14.70
N ILE A 188 -2.96 11.45 -14.32
CA ILE A 188 -2.89 12.66 -13.48
C ILE A 188 -2.83 13.91 -14.37
N GLN A 189 -3.43 15.00 -13.92
CA GLN A 189 -3.36 16.32 -14.54
C GLN A 189 -2.38 17.22 -13.82
N HIS A 190 -2.51 17.34 -12.48
CA HIS A 190 -1.58 18.06 -11.62
C HIS A 190 -1.69 17.60 -10.17
N ILE A 191 -0.67 17.95 -9.40
CA ILE A 191 -0.59 17.71 -7.94
C ILE A 191 -0.39 19.05 -7.25
N ARG A 192 -1.07 19.23 -6.12
CA ARG A 192 -0.90 20.38 -5.23
C ARG A 192 -0.52 19.89 -3.84
N LEU A 193 0.49 20.54 -3.26
CA LEU A 193 0.91 20.35 -1.88
C LEU A 193 0.47 21.54 -1.02
N LEU A 194 -0.18 21.25 0.10
CA LEU A 194 -0.43 22.20 1.20
C LEU A 194 0.25 21.68 2.47
N ARG A 195 0.83 22.56 3.27
CA ARG A 195 1.53 22.19 4.51
C ARG A 195 1.11 23.09 5.68
N GLY A 196 1.03 22.52 6.88
CA GLY A 196 0.70 23.24 8.10
C GLY A 196 -0.61 24.02 7.98
N ASP A 197 -0.59 25.28 8.35
CA ASP A 197 -1.80 26.16 8.33
C ASP A 197 -2.41 26.33 6.93
N ALA A 198 -1.61 26.17 5.87
CA ALA A 198 -2.12 26.24 4.50
C ALA A 198 -3.13 25.12 4.20
N VAL A 199 -3.04 23.98 4.86
CA VAL A 199 -4.01 22.89 4.76
C VAL A 199 -5.38 23.36 5.20
N TRP A 200 -5.48 23.98 6.38
CA TRP A 200 -6.74 24.44 6.96
C TRP A 200 -7.30 25.66 6.26
N LYS A 201 -6.41 26.52 5.75
CA LYS A 201 -6.81 27.63 4.86
C LYS A 201 -7.40 27.06 3.56
N GLY A 202 -6.74 26.11 2.93
CA GLY A 202 -7.23 25.46 1.71
C GLY A 202 -8.58 24.78 1.90
N ALA A 203 -8.81 24.12 3.05
CA ALA A 203 -10.10 23.56 3.38
C ALA A 203 -11.22 24.63 3.43
N ARG A 204 -10.94 25.79 4.08
CA ARG A 204 -11.91 26.92 4.13
C ARG A 204 -12.15 27.55 2.76
N GLU A 205 -11.17 27.54 1.89
CA GLU A 205 -11.26 28.03 0.51
C GLU A 205 -11.89 27.02 -0.45
N GLY A 206 -12.22 25.81 0.02
CA GLY A 206 -12.87 24.76 -0.78
C GLY A 206 -11.93 24.02 -1.74
N LEU A 207 -10.61 24.03 -1.48
CA LEU A 207 -9.64 23.27 -2.28
C LEU A 207 -9.84 21.76 -2.13
N PHE A 208 -10.45 21.31 -1.04
CA PHE A 208 -10.93 19.95 -0.83
C PHE A 208 -12.16 19.94 0.10
N SER A 209 -12.91 18.85 0.07
CA SER A 209 -14.20 18.72 0.76
C SER A 209 -14.05 18.56 2.27
N TRP A 210 -14.55 19.52 3.05
CA TRP A 210 -14.64 19.42 4.51
C TRP A 210 -15.63 18.32 4.95
N ASP A 211 -16.67 18.06 4.14
CA ASP A 211 -17.63 16.99 4.45
C ASP A 211 -17.00 15.60 4.30
N LEU A 212 -16.11 15.40 3.33
CA LEU A 212 -15.31 14.17 3.25
C LEU A 212 -14.38 14.05 4.43
N PHE A 213 -13.73 15.15 4.86
CA PHE A 213 -12.89 15.13 6.05
C PHE A 213 -13.69 14.69 7.28
N LYS A 214 -14.85 15.29 7.54
CA LYS A 214 -15.73 14.89 8.65
C LYS A 214 -16.14 13.43 8.56
N ALA A 215 -16.54 12.98 7.37
CA ALA A 215 -16.94 11.58 7.14
C ALA A 215 -15.80 10.60 7.39
N ALA A 216 -14.57 10.91 6.96
CA ALA A 216 -13.41 10.09 7.20
C ALA A 216 -13.04 10.06 8.71
N VAL A 217 -12.96 11.22 9.37
CA VAL A 217 -12.67 11.29 10.81
C VAL A 217 -13.72 10.55 11.65
N SER A 218 -14.99 10.52 11.21
CA SER A 218 -16.04 9.80 11.93
C SER A 218 -15.82 8.26 11.96
N ARG A 219 -14.93 7.73 11.13
CA ARG A 219 -14.63 6.30 11.05
C ARG A 219 -13.48 5.85 11.94
N THR A 220 -12.70 6.78 12.48
CA THR A 220 -11.63 6.40 13.39
C THR A 220 -12.17 5.93 14.74
N HIS A 221 -11.53 4.89 15.29
CA HIS A 221 -11.77 4.42 16.67
C HIS A 221 -10.74 4.96 17.66
N SER A 222 -9.71 5.58 17.17
CA SER A 222 -8.57 6.06 17.96
C SER A 222 -8.42 7.58 17.88
N LYS A 223 -9.54 8.30 17.83
CA LYS A 223 -9.56 9.75 17.78
C LYS A 223 -8.86 10.34 19.01
N GLN A 224 -7.74 10.99 18.77
CA GLN A 224 -7.04 11.73 19.83
C GLN A 224 -7.62 13.14 19.94
N GLY A 225 -7.71 13.65 21.16
CA GLY A 225 -8.35 14.92 21.43
C GLY A 225 -9.87 14.81 21.66
N ASP A 226 -10.50 13.67 21.42
CA ASP A 226 -11.82 13.34 21.97
C ASP A 226 -11.69 13.06 23.47
N ALA A 227 -10.92 13.91 24.15
CA ALA A 227 -10.77 13.83 25.58
C ALA A 227 -12.13 14.05 26.24
N THR A 228 -12.47 13.19 27.18
CA THR A 228 -13.57 13.44 28.10
C THR A 228 -13.16 14.58 29.02
N VAL A 229 -13.72 15.75 28.81
CA VAL A 229 -13.73 16.80 29.82
C VAL A 229 -15.03 16.63 30.60
N ASP A 230 -14.93 16.46 31.91
CA ASP A 230 -16.07 16.22 32.81
C ASP A 230 -16.91 14.98 32.44
N GLY A 231 -16.27 13.94 31.86
CA GLY A 231 -16.96 12.72 31.43
C GLY A 231 -17.74 12.86 30.13
N ARG A 232 -17.56 13.94 29.37
CA ARG A 232 -18.22 14.20 28.08
C ARG A 232 -17.23 14.12 26.95
N THR A 233 -17.61 13.41 25.88
CA THR A 233 -16.84 13.36 24.64
C THR A 233 -16.92 14.72 23.94
N GLN A 234 -15.78 15.25 23.51
CA GLN A 234 -15.73 16.49 22.71
C GLN A 234 -15.78 16.17 21.22
N ASP A 235 -16.59 16.89 20.47
CA ASP A 235 -16.54 16.88 19.01
C ASP A 235 -15.44 17.84 18.51
N ILE A 236 -14.21 17.33 18.42
CA ILE A 236 -13.04 18.13 17.99
C ILE A 236 -13.19 18.74 16.60
N VAL A 237 -13.94 18.08 15.72
CA VAL A 237 -14.18 18.55 14.35
C VAL A 237 -15.24 19.65 14.34
N GLY A 238 -16.38 19.42 15.01
CA GLY A 238 -17.47 20.40 15.10
C GLY A 238 -17.09 21.64 15.91
N LEU A 239 -16.20 21.50 16.89
CA LEU A 239 -15.66 22.60 17.69
C LEU A 239 -14.52 23.36 17.00
N GLY A 240 -14.08 22.92 15.81
CA GLY A 240 -13.00 23.56 15.07
C GLY A 240 -11.60 23.39 15.69
N MET A 241 -11.39 22.40 16.55
CA MET A 241 -10.13 22.19 17.28
C MET A 241 -9.06 21.46 16.44
N VAL A 242 -9.43 20.93 15.29
CA VAL A 242 -8.54 20.12 14.45
C VAL A 242 -7.25 20.84 14.08
N PRO A 243 -7.26 22.13 13.64
CA PRO A 243 -6.04 22.86 13.32
C PRO A 243 -5.05 22.97 14.48
N ASP A 244 -5.57 23.09 15.71
CA ASP A 244 -4.76 23.26 16.92
C ASP A 244 -4.16 21.93 17.41
N LEU A 245 -4.80 20.81 17.10
CA LEU A 245 -4.42 19.47 17.55
C LEU A 245 -3.55 18.72 16.53
N ALA A 246 -3.79 18.98 15.24
CA ALA A 246 -3.06 18.30 14.16
C ALA A 246 -1.61 18.79 14.06
N ARG A 247 -0.70 17.85 13.91
CA ARG A 247 0.74 18.11 13.74
C ARG A 247 1.18 17.63 12.37
N ASP A 248 2.26 18.22 11.85
CA ASP A 248 2.87 17.84 10.57
C ASP A 248 1.88 17.64 9.43
N THR A 249 0.84 18.48 9.38
CA THR A 249 -0.24 18.35 8.41
C THR A 249 0.28 18.60 7.00
N ARG A 250 0.01 17.66 6.10
CA ARG A 250 0.30 17.75 4.67
C ARG A 250 -0.91 17.26 3.90
N ALA A 251 -1.35 18.02 2.91
CA ALA A 251 -2.40 17.60 1.99
C ALA A 251 -1.86 17.57 0.56
N TRP A 252 -1.89 16.40 -0.03
CA TRP A 252 -1.61 16.16 -1.44
C TRP A 252 -2.92 16.07 -2.18
N ILE A 253 -3.23 17.07 -2.99
CA ILE A 253 -4.44 17.14 -3.81
C ILE A 253 -4.04 16.75 -5.22
N ILE A 254 -4.52 15.59 -5.68
CA ILE A 254 -4.22 15.00 -6.97
C ILE A 254 -5.43 15.14 -7.86
N GLN A 255 -5.31 15.90 -8.94
CA GLN A 255 -6.35 16.05 -9.94
C GLN A 255 -6.13 15.04 -11.06
N HIS A 256 -7.11 14.16 -11.27
CA HIS A 256 -7.09 13.18 -12.36
C HIS A 256 -7.73 13.75 -13.64
N VAL A 257 -7.36 13.17 -14.78
CA VAL A 257 -7.83 13.63 -16.10
C VAL A 257 -9.34 13.45 -16.28
N ASP A 258 -9.95 12.43 -15.66
CA ASP A 258 -11.41 12.17 -15.67
C ASP A 258 -12.24 13.07 -14.75
N GLY A 259 -11.56 14.01 -14.09
CA GLY A 259 -12.17 14.95 -13.16
C GLY A 259 -12.26 14.47 -11.71
N LEU A 260 -11.81 13.25 -11.38
CA LEU A 260 -11.68 12.83 -9.99
C LEU A 260 -10.66 13.71 -9.27
N GLN A 261 -10.99 14.16 -8.08
CA GLN A 261 -10.05 14.74 -7.12
C GLN A 261 -9.74 13.75 -6.01
N SER A 262 -8.48 13.37 -5.87
CA SER A 262 -7.99 12.52 -4.79
C SER A 262 -7.18 13.35 -3.80
N VAL A 263 -7.42 13.18 -2.50
CA VAL A 263 -6.71 13.90 -1.44
C VAL A 263 -6.08 12.88 -0.49
N LEU A 264 -4.77 12.95 -0.34
CA LEU A 264 -4.04 12.27 0.73
C LEU A 264 -3.70 13.31 1.79
N LEU A 265 -4.25 13.16 2.99
CA LEU A 265 -4.11 14.12 4.07
C LEU A 265 -3.48 13.46 5.31
N THR A 266 -2.28 13.93 5.68
CA THR A 266 -1.62 13.53 6.92
C THR A 266 -2.11 14.38 8.09
N VAL A 267 -2.59 13.72 9.16
CA VAL A 267 -3.22 14.39 10.34
C VAL A 267 -2.71 13.78 11.65
N ASP A 268 -1.41 13.86 11.85
CA ASP A 268 -0.79 13.42 13.10
C ASP A 268 -1.35 14.19 14.31
N GLY A 269 -1.50 13.49 15.44
CA GLY A 269 -2.05 14.05 16.67
C GLY A 269 -3.57 13.96 16.80
N ILE A 270 -4.29 13.61 15.72
CA ILE A 270 -5.75 13.46 15.74
C ILE A 270 -6.18 12.00 15.69
N LEU A 271 -5.58 11.20 14.82
CA LEU A 271 -5.90 9.78 14.66
C LEU A 271 -4.67 8.89 14.80
N GLN A 272 -4.93 7.61 15.10
CA GLN A 272 -3.91 6.55 15.13
C GLN A 272 -4.19 5.43 14.12
N ASP A 273 -5.17 5.62 13.26
CA ASP A 273 -5.60 4.70 12.20
C ASP A 273 -5.77 5.45 10.88
N GLU A 274 -5.90 4.74 9.79
CA GLU A 274 -6.13 5.29 8.47
C GLU A 274 -7.60 5.16 8.11
N THR A 275 -8.19 6.23 7.60
CA THR A 275 -9.61 6.29 7.24
C THR A 275 -9.82 6.98 5.91
N PHE A 276 -10.83 6.56 5.16
CA PHE A 276 -11.18 7.23 3.91
C PHE A 276 -12.65 7.64 3.86
N ALA A 277 -12.92 8.63 3.04
CA ALA A 277 -14.26 8.96 2.58
C ALA A 277 -14.22 9.29 1.08
N ALA A 278 -15.24 8.83 0.35
CA ALA A 278 -15.38 9.06 -1.08
C ALA A 278 -16.79 9.52 -1.42
N LYS A 279 -16.92 10.32 -2.46
CA LYS A 279 -18.19 10.84 -2.97
C LYS A 279 -18.34 10.48 -4.43
N SER A 280 -19.47 9.89 -4.78
CA SER A 280 -19.83 9.64 -6.18
C SER A 280 -20.45 10.89 -6.82
N LYS A 281 -20.51 10.91 -8.15
CA LYS A 281 -21.10 12.04 -8.93
C LYS A 281 -22.59 12.23 -8.64
N ASP A 282 -23.29 11.20 -8.16
CA ASP A 282 -24.69 11.28 -7.71
C ASP A 282 -24.85 11.70 -6.23
N GLY A 283 -23.72 12.03 -5.57
CA GLY A 283 -23.71 12.58 -4.21
C GLY A 283 -23.66 11.53 -3.09
N ARG A 284 -23.62 10.24 -3.37
CA ARG A 284 -23.50 9.22 -2.33
C ARG A 284 -22.13 9.24 -1.68
N LEU A 285 -22.12 9.02 -0.35
CA LEU A 285 -20.90 8.97 0.45
C LEU A 285 -20.60 7.53 0.87
N TYR A 286 -19.33 7.17 0.71
CA TYR A 286 -18.75 5.92 1.18
C TYR A 286 -17.63 6.25 2.15
N SER A 287 -17.55 5.63 3.30
CA SER A 287 -16.46 5.86 4.24
C SER A 287 -16.21 4.66 5.13
N ALA A 288 -14.95 4.37 5.38
CA ALA A 288 -14.53 3.30 6.28
C ALA A 288 -13.12 3.58 6.83
N GLN A 289 -12.82 2.91 7.92
CA GLN A 289 -11.46 2.76 8.40
C GLN A 289 -10.76 1.67 7.57
N ILE A 290 -9.50 1.89 7.20
CA ILE A 290 -8.60 0.86 6.72
C ILE A 290 -8.09 0.14 7.96
N TYR A 291 -8.75 -0.94 8.34
CA TYR A 291 -8.53 -1.58 9.62
C TYR A 291 -7.20 -2.31 9.68
N GLN A 292 -6.36 -1.92 10.63
CA GLN A 292 -5.11 -2.58 10.94
C GLN A 292 -5.25 -3.33 12.26
N PRO A 293 -5.35 -4.67 12.22
CA PRO A 293 -5.42 -5.45 13.45
C PRO A 293 -4.20 -5.21 14.34
N PRO A 294 -4.37 -5.24 15.68
CA PRO A 294 -3.30 -4.93 16.60
C PRO A 294 -2.16 -5.96 16.55
N LYS A 295 -0.95 -5.48 16.87
CA LYS A 295 0.22 -6.34 17.10
C LYS A 295 -0.02 -7.26 18.32
N PRO A 296 0.66 -8.44 18.41
CA PRO A 296 1.80 -8.86 17.57
C PRO A 296 1.41 -9.56 16.27
N ASN A 297 0.16 -9.97 16.10
CA ASN A 297 -0.21 -10.87 15.01
C ASN A 297 -0.44 -10.17 13.65
N ASP A 298 -0.41 -8.87 13.62
CA ASP A 298 -0.54 -8.00 12.43
C ASP A 298 -1.23 -8.65 11.20
N HIS A 299 -2.48 -9.06 11.39
CA HIS A 299 -3.22 -9.88 10.42
C HIS A 299 -3.48 -9.21 9.06
N ARG A 300 -3.19 -7.90 8.90
CA ARG A 300 -3.19 -7.26 7.58
C ARG A 300 -2.24 -7.97 6.62
N TYR A 301 -1.13 -8.53 7.13
CA TYR A 301 -0.21 -9.35 6.33
C TYR A 301 -0.79 -10.71 5.94
N SER A 302 -1.78 -11.22 6.65
CA SER A 302 -2.50 -12.43 6.22
C SER A 302 -3.24 -12.18 4.91
N ARG A 303 -3.93 -11.03 4.80
CA ARG A 303 -4.60 -10.61 3.56
C ARG A 303 -3.63 -10.38 2.42
N LEU A 304 -2.51 -9.73 2.68
CA LEU A 304 -1.44 -9.55 1.70
C LEU A 304 -0.87 -10.91 1.26
N THR A 305 -0.59 -11.83 2.20
CA THR A 305 -0.07 -13.17 1.88
C THR A 305 -1.05 -13.96 1.02
N THR A 306 -2.35 -13.86 1.29
CA THR A 306 -3.39 -14.44 0.41
C THR A 306 -3.30 -13.87 -1.01
N ALA A 307 -3.21 -12.56 -1.16
CA ALA A 307 -3.11 -11.91 -2.48
C ALA A 307 -1.82 -12.32 -3.22
N ILE A 308 -0.68 -12.34 -2.52
CA ILE A 308 0.60 -12.84 -3.05
C ILE A 308 0.45 -14.26 -3.56
N THR A 309 -0.06 -15.17 -2.73
CA THR A 309 -0.20 -16.59 -3.09
C THR A 309 -1.13 -16.78 -4.29
N GLN A 310 -2.26 -16.09 -4.32
CA GLN A 310 -3.20 -16.17 -5.45
C GLN A 310 -2.59 -15.67 -6.75
N TYR A 311 -1.80 -14.60 -6.70
CA TYR A 311 -1.11 -14.12 -7.89
C TYR A 311 -0.03 -15.08 -8.36
N LEU A 312 0.86 -15.52 -7.46
CA LEU A 312 1.98 -16.37 -7.81
C LEU A 312 1.54 -17.75 -8.34
N GLU A 313 0.41 -18.29 -7.83
CA GLU A 313 -0.10 -19.60 -8.30
C GLU A 313 -1.00 -19.52 -9.52
N HIS A 314 -1.89 -18.50 -9.55
CA HIS A 314 -3.02 -18.52 -10.47
C HIS A 314 -3.10 -17.32 -11.41
N ASP A 315 -2.10 -16.44 -11.39
CA ASP A 315 -2.07 -15.20 -12.18
C ASP A 315 -3.28 -14.29 -11.93
N LYS A 316 -3.80 -14.34 -10.72
CA LYS A 316 -4.95 -13.50 -10.33
C LYS A 316 -4.47 -12.16 -9.82
N SER A 317 -4.00 -11.32 -10.74
CA SER A 317 -3.62 -9.95 -10.42
C SER A 317 -4.84 -9.07 -10.09
N THR A 318 -4.69 -8.23 -9.08
CA THR A 318 -5.60 -7.11 -8.81
C THR A 318 -4.95 -5.77 -9.13
N MET A 319 -3.68 -5.77 -9.47
CA MET A 319 -2.88 -4.56 -9.62
C MET A 319 -1.99 -4.67 -10.84
N PRO A 320 -2.35 -4.01 -11.97
CA PRO A 320 -1.54 -4.03 -13.18
C PRO A 320 -0.21 -3.28 -12.98
N LEU A 321 0.76 -3.53 -13.84
CA LEU A 321 2.09 -2.92 -13.79
C LEU A 321 2.01 -1.39 -13.86
N GLU A 322 1.11 -0.86 -14.66
CA GLU A 322 0.87 0.57 -14.83
C GLU A 322 0.52 1.26 -13.51
N ARG A 323 -0.15 0.56 -12.60
CA ARG A 323 -0.43 1.06 -11.25
C ARG A 323 0.86 1.24 -10.44
N HIS A 324 1.78 0.30 -10.54
CA HIS A 324 3.06 0.38 -9.82
C HIS A 324 3.95 1.50 -10.36
N LEU A 325 3.94 1.68 -11.69
CA LEU A 325 4.60 2.80 -12.34
C LEU A 325 4.03 4.13 -11.86
N LEU A 326 2.71 4.27 -11.87
CA LEU A 326 2.04 5.49 -11.39
C LEU A 326 2.34 5.77 -9.93
N TRP A 327 2.34 4.73 -9.08
CA TRP A 327 2.69 4.86 -7.67
C TRP A 327 4.13 5.38 -7.49
N GLY A 328 5.09 4.78 -8.19
CA GLY A 328 6.49 5.23 -8.14
C GLY A 328 6.69 6.65 -8.65
N GLU A 329 6.08 6.99 -9.79
CA GLU A 329 6.18 8.34 -10.36
C GLU A 329 5.51 9.40 -9.49
N LEU A 330 4.39 9.07 -8.81
CA LEU A 330 3.76 9.96 -7.84
C LEU A 330 4.71 10.25 -6.68
N LEU A 331 5.36 9.24 -6.10
CA LEU A 331 6.28 9.43 -5.00
C LEU A 331 7.54 10.23 -5.41
N GLU A 332 8.10 9.97 -6.59
CA GLU A 332 9.21 10.78 -7.10
C GLU A 332 8.82 12.25 -7.33
N CYS A 333 7.61 12.48 -7.85
CA CYS A 333 7.08 13.83 -8.01
C CYS A 333 6.90 14.52 -6.64
N MET A 334 6.34 13.80 -5.66
CA MET A 334 6.17 14.30 -4.29
C MET A 334 7.52 14.61 -3.63
N ASP A 335 8.54 13.77 -3.82
CA ASP A 335 9.89 14.00 -3.32
C ASP A 335 10.50 15.28 -3.92
N ALA A 336 10.35 15.47 -5.23
CA ALA A 336 10.82 16.70 -5.90
C ALA A 336 10.08 17.94 -5.36
N MET A 337 8.74 17.86 -5.22
CA MET A 337 7.94 18.96 -4.69
C MET A 337 8.32 19.32 -3.24
N MET A 338 8.61 18.31 -2.41
CA MET A 338 9.06 18.53 -1.01
C MET A 338 10.45 19.14 -0.94
N SER A 339 11.39 18.68 -1.77
CA SER A 339 12.79 19.14 -1.74
C SER A 339 12.96 20.53 -2.36
N GLU A 340 12.19 20.86 -3.37
CA GLU A 340 12.27 22.13 -4.12
C GLU A 340 11.23 23.16 -3.65
N ASP A 341 10.41 22.85 -2.63
CA ASP A 341 9.31 23.67 -2.11
C ASP A 341 8.27 24.07 -3.17
N ILE A 342 7.99 23.16 -4.10
CA ILE A 342 7.00 23.35 -5.16
C ILE A 342 5.61 23.05 -4.63
N LEU A 343 4.71 24.04 -4.69
CA LEU A 343 3.35 23.90 -4.18
C LEU A 343 2.35 23.36 -5.21
N VAL A 344 2.63 23.53 -6.50
CA VAL A 344 1.78 23.00 -7.59
C VAL A 344 2.67 22.51 -8.72
N GLN A 345 2.52 21.26 -9.08
CA GLN A 345 3.22 20.63 -10.18
C GLN A 345 2.24 20.13 -11.22
N ALA A 346 2.33 20.62 -12.46
CA ALA A 346 1.65 20.01 -13.60
C ALA A 346 2.27 18.63 -13.87
N TRP A 347 1.43 17.68 -14.28
CA TRP A 347 1.91 16.34 -14.59
C TRP A 347 2.56 16.34 -16.00
N ASP A 348 3.87 16.29 -16.03
CA ASP A 348 4.70 16.27 -17.22
C ASP A 348 5.23 14.86 -17.59
N ARG A 349 4.76 13.84 -16.85
CA ARG A 349 5.17 12.44 -17.00
C ARG A 349 4.21 11.69 -17.91
N THR A 350 4.60 10.49 -18.31
CA THR A 350 3.78 9.64 -19.16
C THR A 350 2.40 9.38 -18.55
N ARG A 351 1.36 9.61 -19.32
CA ARG A 351 0.00 9.27 -18.92
C ARG A 351 -0.15 7.75 -18.94
N MET A 352 -0.52 7.18 -17.79
CA MET A 352 -0.68 5.74 -17.62
C MET A 352 -2.12 5.39 -17.22
N PRO A 353 -3.05 5.30 -18.20
CA PRO A 353 -4.39 4.81 -17.93
C PRO A 353 -4.36 3.30 -17.72
N PHE A 354 -5.10 2.82 -16.72
CA PHE A 354 -5.28 1.38 -16.50
C PHE A 354 -6.63 1.08 -15.88
N GLY A 355 -7.09 -0.16 -16.07
CA GLY A 355 -8.24 -0.71 -15.37
C GLY A 355 -7.85 -1.92 -14.56
N VAL A 356 -8.67 -2.26 -13.58
CA VAL A 356 -8.53 -3.47 -12.77
C VAL A 356 -9.78 -4.32 -12.90
N ASN A 357 -9.66 -5.61 -12.67
CA ASN A 357 -10.78 -6.55 -12.81
C ASN A 357 -11.56 -6.77 -11.50
N ARG A 358 -11.02 -6.29 -10.39
CA ARG A 358 -11.62 -6.44 -9.06
C ARG A 358 -10.96 -5.48 -8.05
N SER A 359 -11.64 -5.25 -6.91
CA SER A 359 -11.05 -4.52 -5.79
C SER A 359 -9.94 -5.32 -5.11
N PRO A 360 -8.82 -4.70 -4.76
CA PRO A 360 -7.77 -5.35 -3.97
C PRO A 360 -8.26 -5.84 -2.61
N TRP A 361 -9.19 -5.13 -1.99
CA TRP A 361 -9.78 -5.50 -0.71
C TRP A 361 -10.58 -6.80 -0.78
N SER A 362 -11.21 -7.09 -1.92
CA SER A 362 -11.94 -8.33 -2.15
C SER A 362 -11.17 -9.27 -3.09
N PRO A 363 -10.12 -9.97 -2.62
CA PRO A 363 -9.29 -10.83 -3.47
C PRO A 363 -10.07 -11.98 -4.11
N GLU A 364 -11.28 -12.27 -3.64
CA GLU A 364 -12.16 -13.31 -4.18
C GLU A 364 -12.97 -12.84 -5.37
N GLY A 365 -12.80 -11.56 -5.75
CA GLY A 365 -13.55 -11.02 -6.87
C GLY A 365 -15.05 -11.16 -6.66
N ILE A 366 -15.55 -10.61 -5.55
CA ILE A 366 -16.93 -10.17 -5.53
C ILE A 366 -16.97 -8.98 -6.48
N ALA A 367 -16.84 -9.24 -7.76
CA ALA A 367 -17.57 -8.50 -8.73
C ALA A 367 -19.03 -8.70 -8.26
N SER A 368 -19.56 -7.76 -7.50
CA SER A 368 -21.00 -7.60 -7.46
C SER A 368 -21.38 -7.52 -8.93
N LYS A 369 -21.89 -8.64 -9.47
CA LYS A 369 -22.50 -8.62 -10.78
C LYS A 369 -23.47 -7.45 -10.78
N PRO A 370 -23.49 -6.63 -11.85
CA PRO A 370 -24.42 -5.54 -11.96
C PRO A 370 -25.85 -6.00 -11.70
#